data_bac5fab98564b338144443920f260b3e
#
_entry.id   bac5fab98564b338144443920f260b3e
#
_cell.length_a   1.000
_cell.length_b   1.000
_cell.length_c   1.000
_cell.angle_alpha   90.00
_cell.angle_beta   90.00
_cell.angle_gamma   90.00
#
_symmetry.space_group_name_H-M   'P 1'
#
loop_
_entity.id
_entity.type
_entity.pdbx_description
1 polymer ?
#
loop_
_entity_poly.entity_id
_entity_poly.type
_entity_poly.pdbx_seq_one_letter_code
_entity_poly.pdbx_strand_id
1 'polypeptide(L)'
;MGFNARKFKKNIGFLILCVLLIVLLIVFSMWSDNKNSLPSKDLDDKDVSIGKLVINEIMSSNKGVIADEEGNLYDYLELYNGNDHDINLKDYGLSDENTKVKYVFPDTIIKANGYIVVYLSGKNKEGLYTNFKLKSAGGETVALLKPNGKVVDAIETVSLDSNTVMARDTEGAWVVQDKPTPGYSNNVEGYNEFLKSLESSESKKIVINEILAENKGNFKNENGEYSGYIEIKNISDESINIKNYSLSNDESVSFKWQ
;
A
#
# COMPACT_ATOMS: atom_id res chain seq x y z
N MET A 1 -9.51 -31.64 -62.33
CA MET A 1 -9.51 -31.36 -60.88
C MET A 1 -10.05 -29.94 -60.66
N GLY A 2 -11.30 -29.82 -60.24
CA GLY A 2 -11.92 -28.49 -60.07
C GLY A 2 -11.52 -27.87 -58.71
N PHE A 3 -10.88 -26.72 -58.75
CA PHE A 3 -10.53 -25.96 -57.59
C PHE A 3 -11.79 -25.37 -56.94
N ASN A 4 -12.09 -25.77 -55.69
CA ASN A 4 -13.35 -25.41 -55.03
C ASN A 4 -13.23 -24.02 -54.38
N ALA A 5 -13.41 -22.97 -55.18
CA ALA A 5 -13.27 -21.56 -54.78
C ALA A 5 -14.15 -21.13 -53.61
N ARG A 6 -15.28 -21.81 -53.37
CA ARG A 6 -16.16 -21.53 -52.19
C ARG A 6 -15.54 -21.97 -50.88
N LYS A 7 -14.83 -23.11 -50.85
CA LYS A 7 -14.14 -23.62 -49.64
C LYS A 7 -12.93 -22.77 -49.30
N PHE A 8 -12.23 -22.25 -50.30
CA PHE A 8 -11.08 -21.36 -50.14
C PHE A 8 -11.47 -19.99 -49.57
N LYS A 9 -12.57 -19.37 -50.07
CA LYS A 9 -13.09 -18.11 -49.53
C LYS A 9 -13.55 -18.23 -48.06
N LYS A 10 -14.13 -19.39 -47.67
CA LYS A 10 -14.59 -19.62 -46.31
C LYS A 10 -13.39 -19.75 -45.32
N ASN A 11 -12.30 -20.36 -45.77
CA ASN A 11 -11.07 -20.50 -44.97
C ASN A 11 -10.32 -19.17 -44.83
N ILE A 12 -10.31 -18.31 -45.86
CA ILE A 12 -9.73 -16.96 -45.78
C ILE A 12 -10.53 -16.09 -44.81
N GLY A 13 -11.85 -16.13 -44.84
CA GLY A 13 -12.71 -15.39 -43.92
C GLY A 13 -12.47 -15.81 -42.46
N PHE A 14 -12.31 -17.11 -42.21
CA PHE A 14 -11.97 -17.62 -40.88
C PHE A 14 -10.56 -17.18 -40.41
N LEU A 15 -9.58 -17.21 -41.30
CA LEU A 15 -8.22 -16.76 -41.02
C LEU A 15 -8.18 -15.26 -40.68
N ILE A 16 -8.89 -14.43 -41.43
CA ILE A 16 -9.02 -12.99 -41.18
C ILE A 16 -9.68 -12.74 -39.81
N LEU A 17 -10.72 -13.50 -39.46
CA LEU A 17 -11.41 -13.39 -38.18
C LEU A 17 -10.45 -13.76 -37.01
N CYS A 18 -9.65 -14.82 -37.17
CA CYS A 18 -8.65 -15.21 -36.17
C CYS A 18 -7.57 -14.13 -35.98
N VAL A 19 -7.07 -13.54 -37.06
CA VAL A 19 -6.08 -12.45 -37.00
C VAL A 19 -6.68 -11.22 -36.31
N LEU A 20 -7.91 -10.84 -36.61
CA LEU A 20 -8.61 -9.74 -35.97
C LEU A 20 -8.82 -9.98 -34.46
N LEU A 21 -9.14 -11.22 -34.05
CA LEU A 21 -9.28 -11.58 -32.65
C LEU A 21 -7.94 -11.50 -31.92
N ILE A 22 -6.84 -11.95 -32.53
CA ILE A 22 -5.48 -11.85 -31.95
C ILE A 22 -5.08 -10.38 -31.81
N VAL A 23 -5.32 -9.54 -32.81
CA VAL A 23 -5.04 -8.10 -32.75
C VAL A 23 -5.88 -7.43 -31.64
N LEU A 24 -7.17 -7.80 -31.53
CA LEU A 24 -8.04 -7.32 -30.45
C LEU A 24 -7.54 -7.73 -29.05
N LEU A 25 -7.06 -8.96 -28.91
CA LEU A 25 -6.46 -9.43 -27.64
C LEU A 25 -5.15 -8.70 -27.30
N ILE A 26 -4.30 -8.45 -28.31
CA ILE A 26 -3.07 -7.67 -28.12
C ILE A 26 -3.40 -6.22 -27.75
N VAL A 27 -4.34 -5.58 -28.44
CA VAL A 27 -4.77 -4.21 -28.12
C VAL A 27 -5.44 -4.16 -26.75
N PHE A 28 -6.22 -5.18 -26.38
CA PHE A 28 -6.83 -5.28 -25.06
C PHE A 28 -5.77 -5.48 -23.95
N SER A 29 -4.74 -6.32 -24.18
CA SER A 29 -3.65 -6.48 -23.21
C SER A 29 -2.85 -5.18 -23.07
N MET A 30 -2.48 -4.53 -24.18
CA MET A 30 -1.81 -3.23 -24.14
C MET A 30 -2.67 -2.12 -23.50
N TRP A 31 -4.00 -2.20 -23.62
CA TRP A 31 -4.92 -1.27 -22.98
C TRP A 31 -5.15 -1.59 -21.50
N SER A 32 -5.09 -2.87 -21.12
CA SER A 32 -5.14 -3.32 -19.72
C SER A 32 -3.87 -2.94 -18.97
N ASP A 33 -2.70 -3.14 -19.59
CA ASP A 33 -1.40 -2.76 -19.01
C ASP A 33 -1.31 -1.24 -18.84
N ASN A 34 -1.89 -0.45 -19.76
CA ASN A 34 -1.89 1.02 -19.67
C ASN A 34 -2.90 1.57 -18.64
N LYS A 35 -3.84 0.77 -18.13
CA LYS A 35 -4.75 1.20 -17.06
C LYS A 35 -4.09 1.20 -15.68
N ASN A 36 -3.01 0.46 -15.50
CA ASN A 36 -2.31 0.37 -14.21
C ASN A 36 -1.13 1.34 -14.10
N SER A 37 -0.71 2.00 -15.19
CA SER A 37 0.30 3.06 -15.14
C SER A 37 -0.36 4.42 -14.99
N LEU A 38 0.05 5.17 -13.98
CA LEU A 38 -0.45 6.52 -13.69
C LEU A 38 0.28 7.55 -14.56
N PRO A 39 -0.41 8.59 -15.07
CA PRO A 39 0.26 9.65 -15.81
C PRO A 39 1.19 10.43 -14.87
N SER A 40 2.50 10.31 -15.05
CA SER A 40 3.45 11.25 -14.50
C SER A 40 3.29 12.58 -15.23
N LYS A 41 2.97 13.64 -14.51
CA LYS A 41 2.98 15.00 -15.07
C LYS A 41 4.45 15.37 -15.30
N ASP A 42 4.77 15.84 -16.50
CA ASP A 42 6.12 16.23 -16.94
C ASP A 42 6.90 17.01 -15.87
N LEU A 43 7.60 16.31 -15.02
CA LEU A 43 8.76 16.75 -14.29
C LEU A 43 9.93 16.22 -15.12
N ASP A 44 10.77 17.12 -15.59
CA ASP A 44 11.90 16.90 -16.52
C ASP A 44 12.47 15.48 -16.48
N ASP A 45 12.10 14.66 -17.47
CA ASP A 45 12.17 13.19 -17.55
C ASP A 45 13.62 12.62 -17.62
N LYS A 46 14.61 13.39 -17.21
CA LYS A 46 16.03 13.04 -17.37
C LYS A 46 16.73 12.56 -16.10
N ASP A 47 16.05 12.52 -14.95
CA ASP A 47 16.73 12.29 -13.67
C ASP A 47 16.05 11.28 -12.71
N VAL A 48 15.17 10.41 -13.20
CA VAL A 48 14.65 9.27 -12.40
C VAL A 48 15.68 8.14 -12.46
N SER A 49 16.84 8.33 -11.88
CA SER A 49 17.73 7.23 -11.54
C SER A 49 17.28 6.66 -10.18
N ILE A 50 17.07 5.36 -10.11
CA ILE A 50 16.99 4.55 -8.89
C ILE A 50 18.24 4.90 -8.05
N GLY A 51 18.10 5.79 -7.08
CA GLY A 51 19.25 6.31 -6.32
C GLY A 51 18.99 7.67 -5.68
N LYS A 52 17.77 8.15 -5.68
CA LYS A 52 17.37 9.44 -5.09
C LYS A 52 16.35 9.25 -3.97
N LEU A 53 16.23 10.27 -3.12
CA LEU A 53 15.14 10.34 -2.15
C LEU A 53 13.83 10.57 -2.89
N VAL A 54 12.88 9.66 -2.74
CA VAL A 54 11.59 9.66 -3.46
C VAL A 54 10.42 9.35 -2.55
N ILE A 55 9.22 9.76 -2.96
CA ILE A 55 7.96 9.21 -2.46
C ILE A 55 7.82 7.83 -3.07
N ASN A 56 7.68 6.79 -2.25
CA ASN A 56 7.76 5.39 -2.67
C ASN A 56 6.41 4.69 -2.68
N GLU A 57 5.59 4.91 -1.65
CA GLU A 57 4.27 4.30 -1.51
C GLU A 57 3.29 5.28 -0.86
N ILE A 58 2.01 5.27 -1.25
CA ILE A 58 0.94 6.10 -0.69
C ILE A 58 -0.30 5.25 -0.48
N MET A 59 -0.83 5.29 0.73
CA MET A 59 -2.14 4.73 1.10
C MET A 59 -3.06 5.82 1.61
N SER A 60 -4.16 6.06 0.92
CA SER A 60 -5.18 7.07 1.30
C SER A 60 -6.47 6.47 1.87
N SER A 61 -6.47 5.17 2.19
CA SER A 61 -7.58 4.47 2.85
C SER A 61 -7.08 3.23 3.62
N ASN A 62 -6.35 3.46 4.71
CA ASN A 62 -5.87 2.40 5.59
C ASN A 62 -7.00 1.90 6.51
N LYS A 63 -7.40 0.64 6.34
CA LYS A 63 -8.45 -0.02 7.14
C LYS A 63 -7.92 -1.23 7.91
N GLY A 64 -6.59 -1.35 8.09
CA GLY A 64 -6.03 -2.43 8.86
C GLY A 64 -4.70 -2.98 8.35
N VAL A 65 -3.97 -2.22 7.53
CA VAL A 65 -2.64 -2.63 7.03
C VAL A 65 -1.57 -2.38 8.08
N ILE A 66 -1.47 -1.15 8.57
CA ILE A 66 -0.58 -0.77 9.67
C ILE A 66 -1.30 0.15 10.66
N ALA A 67 -0.87 0.09 11.92
CA ALA A 67 -1.27 1.02 12.97
C ALA A 67 -0.05 1.77 13.49
N ASP A 68 -0.28 2.95 14.08
CA ASP A 68 0.77 3.62 14.86
C ASP A 68 0.95 2.94 16.23
N GLU A 69 1.89 3.42 17.03
CA GLU A 69 2.18 2.88 18.38
C GLU A 69 0.99 2.95 19.36
N GLU A 70 0.01 3.80 19.05
CA GLU A 70 -1.22 3.94 19.85
C GLU A 70 -2.36 3.06 19.32
N GLY A 71 -2.16 2.32 18.22
CA GLY A 71 -3.16 1.49 17.55
C GLY A 71 -4.05 2.26 16.57
N ASN A 72 -3.74 3.51 16.23
CA ASN A 72 -4.55 4.27 15.27
C ASN A 72 -4.23 3.86 13.83
N LEU A 73 -5.26 3.65 13.04
CA LEU A 73 -5.16 3.36 11.61
C LEU A 73 -5.17 4.69 10.81
N TYR A 74 -4.01 5.30 10.66
CA TYR A 74 -3.87 6.46 9.78
C TYR A 74 -3.50 6.01 8.38
N ASP A 75 -3.93 6.76 7.37
CA ASP A 75 -3.36 6.71 6.04
C ASP A 75 -1.86 7.04 6.12
N TYR A 76 -1.09 6.68 5.12
CA TYR A 76 0.35 6.91 5.17
C TYR A 76 0.96 7.25 3.81
N LEU A 77 2.13 7.84 3.88
CA LEU A 77 3.04 8.04 2.79
C LEU A 77 4.40 7.47 3.19
N GLU A 78 5.06 6.79 2.29
CA GLU A 78 6.40 6.27 2.51
C GLU A 78 7.42 7.00 1.65
N LEU A 79 8.57 7.31 2.23
CA LEU A 79 9.76 7.77 1.52
C LEU A 79 10.77 6.63 1.42
N TYR A 80 11.47 6.57 0.30
CA TYR A 80 12.60 5.68 0.07
C TYR A 80 13.87 6.50 -0.20
N ASN A 81 14.96 6.15 0.47
CA ASN A 81 16.29 6.68 0.21
C ASN A 81 17.09 5.66 -0.61
N GLY A 82 17.08 5.78 -1.92
CA GLY A 82 17.87 4.92 -2.81
C GLY A 82 19.33 5.34 -2.96
N ASN A 83 19.86 6.22 -2.09
CA ASN A 83 21.28 6.56 -2.08
C ASN A 83 22.07 5.55 -1.23
N ASP A 84 23.38 5.51 -1.44
CA ASP A 84 24.35 4.71 -0.71
C ASP A 84 24.79 5.31 0.65
N HIS A 85 24.16 6.42 1.05
CA HIS A 85 24.43 7.14 2.30
C HIS A 85 23.12 7.59 2.97
N ASP A 86 23.18 7.79 4.27
CA ASP A 86 22.08 8.30 5.08
C ASP A 86 21.73 9.74 4.68
N ILE A 87 20.43 10.07 4.72
CA ILE A 87 19.95 11.44 4.51
C ILE A 87 19.27 11.93 5.77
N ASN A 88 19.62 13.13 6.24
CA ASN A 88 18.87 13.82 7.27
C ASN A 88 17.72 14.62 6.63
N LEU A 89 16.49 14.28 6.98
CA LEU A 89 15.27 14.92 6.48
C LEU A 89 14.93 16.22 7.23
N LYS A 90 15.72 16.63 8.22
CA LYS A 90 15.48 17.88 8.96
C LYS A 90 15.19 19.04 8.01
N ASP A 91 14.09 19.75 8.29
CA ASP A 91 13.63 20.92 7.53
C ASP A 91 13.15 20.59 6.09
N TYR A 92 13.16 19.33 5.64
CA TYR A 92 12.41 18.94 4.45
C TYR A 92 10.92 19.08 4.72
N GLY A 93 10.12 19.25 3.67
CA GLY A 93 8.69 19.44 3.78
C GLY A 93 7.87 18.46 2.97
N LEU A 94 6.65 18.18 3.45
CA LEU A 94 5.60 17.54 2.65
C LEU A 94 4.45 18.51 2.41
N SER A 95 3.78 18.32 1.29
CA SER A 95 2.62 19.09 0.87
C SER A 95 1.62 18.20 0.14
N ASP A 96 0.33 18.49 0.29
CA ASP A 96 -0.76 17.98 -0.55
C ASP A 96 -1.28 19.08 -1.52
N GLU A 97 -0.55 20.21 -1.62
CA GLU A 97 -0.86 21.38 -2.46
C GLU A 97 0.35 21.84 -3.29
N ASN A 98 0.98 20.96 -4.06
CA ASN A 98 2.07 21.28 -4.98
C ASN A 98 3.34 21.87 -4.31
N THR A 99 3.34 23.11 -3.86
CA THR A 99 4.56 23.81 -3.43
C THR A 99 4.47 24.46 -2.05
N LYS A 100 3.29 24.49 -1.44
CA LYS A 100 3.12 25.06 -0.10
C LYS A 100 3.42 24.00 0.95
N VAL A 101 4.58 24.07 1.61
CA VAL A 101 4.92 23.16 2.71
C VAL A 101 3.83 23.23 3.81
N LYS A 102 3.27 22.09 4.15
CA LYS A 102 2.27 21.92 5.23
C LYS A 102 2.85 21.17 6.42
N TYR A 103 3.76 20.23 6.18
CA TYR A 103 4.45 19.48 7.22
C TYR A 103 5.95 19.64 7.03
N VAL A 104 6.68 19.84 8.12
CA VAL A 104 8.15 19.95 8.14
C VAL A 104 8.70 18.80 8.96
N PHE A 105 9.64 18.04 8.41
CA PHE A 105 10.28 16.93 9.10
C PHE A 105 11.08 17.42 10.30
N PRO A 106 10.95 16.77 11.46
CA PRO A 106 11.90 16.94 12.56
C PRO A 106 13.27 16.39 12.18
N ASP A 107 14.23 16.44 13.11
CA ASP A 107 15.55 15.82 12.92
C ASP A 107 15.38 14.30 12.78
N THR A 108 15.34 13.83 11.54
CA THR A 108 15.01 12.45 11.18
C THR A 108 15.98 11.94 10.13
N ILE A 109 16.60 10.80 10.38
CA ILE A 109 17.54 10.17 9.45
C ILE A 109 16.87 9.02 8.73
N ILE A 110 16.82 9.09 7.41
CA ILE A 110 16.48 7.94 6.55
C ILE A 110 17.79 7.26 6.11
N LYS A 111 17.94 6.00 6.46
CA LYS A 111 19.13 5.21 6.18
C LYS A 111 19.35 5.00 4.69
N ALA A 112 20.60 4.74 4.29
CA ALA A 112 20.93 4.29 2.94
C ALA A 112 20.10 3.06 2.57
N ASN A 113 19.45 3.08 1.41
CA ASN A 113 18.51 2.07 0.93
C ASN A 113 17.34 1.77 1.90
N GLY A 114 17.03 2.72 2.79
CA GLY A 114 16.01 2.58 3.82
C GLY A 114 14.69 3.27 3.47
N TYR A 115 13.68 2.95 4.25
CA TYR A 115 12.32 3.46 4.14
C TYR A 115 11.91 4.23 5.40
N ILE A 116 11.02 5.19 5.26
CA ILE A 116 10.35 5.88 6.37
C ILE A 116 8.89 6.04 6.05
N VAL A 117 8.04 5.54 6.94
CA VAL A 117 6.59 5.73 6.90
C VAL A 117 6.23 7.02 7.63
N VAL A 118 5.41 7.85 7.01
CA VAL A 118 4.85 9.10 7.55
C VAL A 118 3.33 8.98 7.60
N TYR A 119 2.75 9.09 8.78
CA TYR A 119 1.30 8.98 8.97
C TYR A 119 0.57 10.27 8.57
N LEU A 120 -0.43 10.14 7.72
CA LEU A 120 -1.28 11.24 7.24
C LEU A 120 -2.43 11.49 8.23
N SER A 121 -2.09 11.92 9.44
CA SER A 121 -3.04 11.97 10.56
C SER A 121 -4.06 13.11 10.48
N GLY A 122 -3.72 14.18 9.77
CA GLY A 122 -4.52 15.42 9.76
C GLY A 122 -4.52 16.16 11.10
N LYS A 123 -3.56 15.84 12.00
CA LYS A 123 -3.48 16.41 13.35
C LYS A 123 -2.09 16.99 13.59
N ASN A 124 -2.00 18.05 14.38
CA ASN A 124 -0.73 18.54 14.89
C ASN A 124 -0.22 17.58 15.99
N LYS A 125 0.51 16.54 15.59
CA LYS A 125 1.12 15.53 16.44
C LYS A 125 2.64 15.56 16.20
N GLU A 126 3.43 15.39 17.26
CA GLU A 126 4.89 15.31 17.14
C GLU A 126 5.32 14.04 16.39
N GLY A 127 6.48 14.08 15.75
CA GLY A 127 7.05 12.95 15.02
C GLY A 127 6.64 12.91 13.55
N LEU A 128 6.50 11.72 13.02
CA LEU A 128 6.21 11.48 11.60
C LEU A 128 4.69 11.47 11.32
N TYR A 129 4.03 12.55 11.70
CA TYR A 129 2.58 12.73 11.51
C TYR A 129 2.30 14.05 10.81
N THR A 130 1.70 14.00 9.64
CA THR A 130 1.30 15.22 8.92
C THR A 130 0.06 15.85 9.54
N ASN A 131 -0.05 17.17 9.39
CA ASN A 131 -1.26 17.94 9.75
C ASN A 131 -2.32 17.94 8.62
N PHE A 132 -2.12 17.16 7.57
CA PHE A 132 -3.06 16.97 6.47
C PHE A 132 -3.33 15.49 6.24
N LYS A 133 -4.39 15.19 5.49
CA LYS A 133 -4.79 13.86 5.01
C LYS A 133 -4.90 13.90 3.50
N LEU A 134 -4.94 12.73 2.88
CA LEU A 134 -5.27 12.58 1.47
C LEU A 134 -6.69 12.03 1.30
N LYS A 135 -7.32 12.41 0.20
CA LYS A 135 -8.63 11.86 -0.19
C LYS A 135 -8.44 10.53 -0.90
N SER A 136 -9.20 9.52 -0.52
CA SER A 136 -9.24 8.24 -1.24
C SER A 136 -9.72 8.39 -2.70
N ALA A 137 -10.47 9.43 -3.02
CA ALA A 137 -10.87 9.76 -4.38
C ALA A 137 -9.73 10.26 -5.28
N GLY A 138 -8.56 10.59 -4.69
CA GLY A 138 -7.40 11.12 -5.42
C GLY A 138 -7.56 12.56 -5.91
N GLY A 139 -6.75 12.95 -6.88
CA GLY A 139 -6.74 14.29 -7.49
C GLY A 139 -5.99 15.35 -6.67
N GLU A 140 -5.17 14.95 -5.71
CA GLU A 140 -4.30 15.82 -4.92
C GLU A 140 -2.84 15.61 -5.32
N THR A 141 -2.07 16.69 -5.37
CA THR A 141 -0.63 16.59 -5.66
C THR A 141 0.16 16.50 -4.37
N VAL A 142 0.75 15.34 -4.10
CA VAL A 142 1.68 15.17 -2.97
C VAL A 142 3.08 15.51 -3.43
N ALA A 143 3.78 16.36 -2.67
CA ALA A 143 5.14 16.80 -2.98
C ALA A 143 6.06 16.68 -1.76
N LEU A 144 7.28 16.21 -2.03
CA LEU A 144 8.43 16.27 -1.11
C LEU A 144 9.31 17.45 -1.51
N LEU A 145 9.64 18.33 -0.57
CA LEU A 145 10.36 19.56 -0.80
C LEU A 145 11.64 19.62 0.06
N LYS A 146 12.69 20.20 -0.51
CA LYS A 146 13.92 20.58 0.24
C LYS A 146 13.65 21.78 1.14
N PRO A 147 14.52 22.05 2.14
CA PRO A 147 14.40 23.22 3.02
C PRO A 147 14.34 24.56 2.27
N ASN A 148 14.91 24.65 1.08
CA ASN A 148 14.86 25.83 0.22
C ASN A 148 13.59 25.92 -0.65
N GLY A 149 12.61 25.03 -0.46
CA GLY A 149 11.36 24.96 -1.21
C GLY A 149 11.44 24.30 -2.59
N LYS A 150 12.63 23.81 -3.00
CA LYS A 150 12.75 23.07 -4.27
C LYS A 150 12.07 21.69 -4.14
N VAL A 151 11.22 21.35 -5.10
CA VAL A 151 10.60 20.03 -5.17
C VAL A 151 11.67 18.95 -5.41
N VAL A 152 11.64 17.91 -4.61
CA VAL A 152 12.46 16.69 -4.72
C VAL A 152 11.75 15.66 -5.57
N ASP A 153 10.48 15.42 -5.22
CA ASP A 153 9.60 14.48 -5.90
C ASP A 153 8.14 14.92 -5.71
N ALA A 154 7.29 14.63 -6.68
CA ALA A 154 5.85 14.92 -6.59
C ALA A 154 5.04 13.97 -7.45
N ILE A 155 3.82 13.69 -7.01
CA ILE A 155 2.88 12.81 -7.70
C ILE A 155 1.44 13.29 -7.49
N GLU A 156 0.63 13.19 -8.53
CA GLU A 156 -0.83 13.34 -8.43
C GLU A 156 -1.45 12.01 -8.01
N THR A 157 -2.22 12.03 -6.91
CA THR A 157 -2.88 10.83 -6.38
C THR A 157 -4.07 10.43 -7.25
N VAL A 158 -4.34 9.13 -7.32
CA VAL A 158 -5.54 8.59 -7.97
C VAL A 158 -6.50 8.04 -6.94
N SER A 159 -7.72 7.69 -7.39
CA SER A 159 -8.68 7.00 -6.53
C SER A 159 -8.14 5.63 -6.12
N LEU A 160 -8.15 5.35 -4.82
CA LEU A 160 -7.72 4.10 -4.21
C LEU A 160 -8.86 3.45 -3.44
N ASP A 161 -9.02 2.15 -3.62
CA ASP A 161 -9.84 1.33 -2.74
C ASP A 161 -9.20 1.17 -1.36
N SER A 162 -9.96 0.70 -0.38
CA SER A 162 -9.42 0.46 0.97
C SER A 162 -8.29 -0.56 0.93
N ASN A 163 -7.20 -0.26 1.63
CA ASN A 163 -5.99 -1.08 1.73
C ASN A 163 -5.24 -1.30 0.42
N THR A 164 -5.53 -0.52 -0.61
CA THR A 164 -4.71 -0.46 -1.83
C THR A 164 -3.74 0.73 -1.77
N VAL A 165 -2.67 0.64 -2.52
CA VAL A 165 -1.62 1.67 -2.55
C VAL A 165 -1.30 2.09 -3.98
N MET A 166 -0.88 3.35 -4.12
CA MET A 166 0.00 3.77 -5.20
C MET A 166 1.43 3.47 -4.76
N ALA A 167 2.17 2.71 -5.53
CA ALA A 167 3.55 2.36 -5.20
C ALA A 167 4.45 2.45 -6.44
N ARG A 168 5.74 2.74 -6.24
CA ARG A 168 6.72 2.63 -7.32
C ARG A 168 7.11 1.18 -7.51
N ASP A 169 7.03 0.69 -8.73
CA ASP A 169 7.57 -0.62 -9.08
C ASP A 169 9.11 -0.63 -9.11
N THR A 170 9.70 -1.76 -9.45
CA THR A 170 11.16 -1.94 -9.53
C THR A 170 11.84 -1.09 -10.59
N GLU A 171 11.08 -0.53 -11.54
CA GLU A 171 11.57 0.37 -12.59
C GLU A 171 11.33 1.84 -12.22
N GLY A 172 10.70 2.10 -11.07
CA GLY A 172 10.37 3.43 -10.57
C GLY A 172 9.06 4.01 -11.11
N ALA A 173 8.30 3.24 -11.91
CA ALA A 173 6.99 3.65 -12.40
C ALA A 173 5.92 3.51 -11.31
N TRP A 174 4.93 4.42 -11.33
CA TRP A 174 3.81 4.34 -10.40
C TRP A 174 2.77 3.33 -10.86
N VAL A 175 2.39 2.44 -9.95
CA VAL A 175 1.36 1.42 -10.14
C VAL A 175 0.39 1.43 -8.96
N VAL A 176 -0.85 0.99 -9.18
CA VAL A 176 -1.80 0.68 -8.10
C VAL A 176 -1.72 -0.82 -7.82
N GLN A 177 -1.55 -1.17 -6.54
CA GLN A 177 -1.46 -2.57 -6.10
C GLN A 177 -2.23 -2.81 -4.80
N ASP A 178 -2.66 -4.06 -4.60
CA ASP A 178 -3.41 -4.55 -3.44
C ASP A 178 -2.52 -5.18 -2.35
N LYS A 179 -1.20 -5.14 -2.55
CA LYS A 179 -0.18 -5.66 -1.62
C LYS A 179 0.69 -4.51 -1.13
N PRO A 180 0.25 -3.79 -0.08
CA PRO A 180 1.05 -2.72 0.51
C PRO A 180 2.30 -3.28 1.18
N THR A 181 3.40 -2.55 1.10
CA THR A 181 4.73 -2.97 1.55
C THR A 181 5.42 -1.96 2.47
N PRO A 182 4.72 -1.37 3.47
CA PRO A 182 5.30 -0.29 4.27
C PRO A 182 6.57 -0.74 5.00
N GLY A 183 7.68 -0.05 4.74
CA GLY A 183 9.01 -0.37 5.27
C GLY A 183 9.83 -1.32 4.41
N TYR A 184 9.31 -1.78 3.28
CA TYR A 184 9.94 -2.79 2.42
C TYR A 184 9.85 -2.43 0.93
N SER A 185 10.51 -3.24 0.08
CA SER A 185 10.47 -3.05 -1.37
C SER A 185 9.07 -3.35 -1.93
N ASN A 186 8.63 -2.57 -2.92
CA ASN A 186 7.32 -2.72 -3.56
C ASN A 186 7.29 -3.90 -4.55
N ASN A 187 7.54 -5.10 -4.04
CA ASN A 187 7.55 -6.36 -4.80
C ASN A 187 7.08 -7.53 -3.94
N VAL A 188 7.04 -8.74 -4.50
CA VAL A 188 6.57 -9.94 -3.79
C VAL A 188 7.44 -10.26 -2.58
N GLU A 189 8.75 -10.11 -2.68
CA GLU A 189 9.70 -10.34 -1.60
C GLU A 189 9.47 -9.38 -0.45
N GLY A 190 9.36 -8.07 -0.74
CA GLY A 190 9.09 -7.03 0.26
C GLY A 190 7.73 -7.20 0.92
N TYR A 191 6.71 -7.63 0.18
CA TYR A 191 5.41 -7.97 0.76
C TYR A 191 5.51 -9.13 1.75
N ASN A 192 6.24 -10.19 1.41
CA ASN A 192 6.46 -11.32 2.31
C ASN A 192 7.27 -10.91 3.56
N GLU A 193 8.26 -10.03 3.42
CA GLU A 193 9.02 -9.47 4.55
C GLU A 193 8.14 -8.60 5.44
N PHE A 194 7.28 -7.77 4.85
CA PHE A 194 6.29 -6.99 5.59
C PHE A 194 5.37 -7.91 6.39
N LEU A 195 4.73 -8.91 5.78
CA LEU A 195 3.86 -9.86 6.48
C LEU A 195 4.60 -10.56 7.64
N LYS A 196 5.84 -10.99 7.39
CA LYS A 196 6.68 -11.60 8.43
C LYS A 196 7.00 -10.64 9.57
N SER A 197 7.15 -9.35 9.31
CA SER A 197 7.39 -8.34 10.35
C SER A 197 6.20 -8.14 11.29
N LEU A 198 4.99 -8.45 10.82
CA LEU A 198 3.78 -8.42 11.63
C LEU A 198 3.68 -9.62 12.59
N GLU A 199 4.46 -10.68 12.34
CA GLU A 199 4.59 -11.80 13.26
C GLU A 199 5.38 -11.36 14.50
N SER A 200 4.70 -11.05 15.59
CA SER A 200 5.40 -10.67 16.83
C SER A 200 6.14 -11.87 17.42
N SER A 201 7.32 -11.63 17.99
CA SER A 201 8.04 -12.66 18.78
C SER A 201 7.24 -13.09 20.02
N GLU A 202 6.28 -12.29 20.45
CA GLU A 202 5.34 -12.56 21.53
C GLU A 202 4.12 -13.36 21.07
N SER A 203 3.88 -13.50 19.79
CA SER A 203 2.76 -14.31 19.22
C SER A 203 2.78 -15.77 19.68
N LYS A 204 3.95 -16.26 20.12
CA LYS A 204 4.09 -17.61 20.69
C LYS A 204 3.62 -17.76 22.14
N LYS A 205 3.28 -16.66 22.81
CA LYS A 205 2.77 -16.68 24.20
C LYS A 205 1.24 -16.65 24.29
N ILE A 206 0.58 -16.23 23.21
CA ILE A 206 -0.88 -16.18 23.09
C ILE A 206 -1.28 -17.00 21.88
N VAL A 207 -2.32 -17.81 22.04
CA VAL A 207 -2.87 -18.63 20.97
C VAL A 207 -4.38 -18.48 20.90
N ILE A 208 -4.94 -18.61 19.70
CA ILE A 208 -6.37 -18.87 19.54
C ILE A 208 -6.59 -20.31 20.01
N ASN A 209 -7.34 -20.48 21.11
CA ASN A 209 -7.57 -21.76 21.75
C ASN A 209 -8.81 -22.45 21.21
N GLU A 210 -9.88 -21.70 20.99
CA GLU A 210 -11.15 -22.21 20.48
C GLU A 210 -11.85 -21.19 19.59
N ILE A 211 -12.55 -21.67 18.58
CA ILE A 211 -13.45 -20.87 17.73
C ILE A 211 -14.79 -21.57 17.68
N LEU A 212 -15.84 -20.90 18.13
CA LEU A 212 -17.22 -21.33 17.95
C LEU A 212 -17.94 -20.38 17.01
N ALA A 213 -18.09 -20.76 15.74
CA ALA A 213 -18.72 -19.91 14.73
C ALA A 213 -20.23 -19.75 14.94
N GLU A 214 -20.90 -20.79 15.43
CA GLU A 214 -22.36 -20.79 15.69
C GLU A 214 -22.64 -21.32 17.09
N ASN A 215 -23.04 -20.45 18.01
CA ASN A 215 -23.41 -20.80 19.39
C ASN A 215 -24.92 -21.03 19.49
N LYS A 216 -25.33 -22.28 19.61
CA LYS A 216 -26.76 -22.69 19.71
C LYS A 216 -27.26 -22.88 21.14
N GLY A 217 -26.52 -22.46 22.15
CA GLY A 217 -26.98 -22.57 23.51
C GLY A 217 -25.94 -22.97 24.56
N ASN A 218 -24.63 -22.86 24.25
CA ASN A 218 -23.58 -23.23 25.19
C ASN A 218 -23.50 -22.20 26.34
N PHE A 219 -23.25 -20.92 26.04
CA PHE A 219 -23.30 -19.84 27.02
C PHE A 219 -23.66 -18.51 26.34
N LYS A 220 -24.12 -17.56 27.14
CA LYS A 220 -24.56 -16.25 26.71
C LYS A 220 -23.43 -15.24 26.92
N ASN A 221 -23.37 -14.24 26.02
CA ASN A 221 -22.54 -13.08 26.23
C ASN A 221 -23.10 -12.14 27.32
N GLU A 222 -22.44 -11.04 27.61
CA GLU A 222 -22.86 -10.05 28.62
C GLU A 222 -24.24 -9.46 28.36
N ASN A 223 -24.69 -9.45 27.13
CA ASN A 223 -26.03 -8.99 26.72
C ASN A 223 -27.11 -10.07 26.82
N GLY A 224 -26.73 -11.27 27.21
CA GLY A 224 -27.66 -12.41 27.31
C GLY A 224 -27.92 -13.12 25.98
N GLU A 225 -27.13 -12.91 24.95
CA GLU A 225 -27.27 -13.46 23.62
C GLU A 225 -26.34 -14.65 23.38
N TYR A 226 -26.74 -15.58 22.53
CA TYR A 226 -25.89 -16.68 22.07
C TYR A 226 -25.12 -16.24 20.81
N SER A 227 -23.93 -15.70 21.00
CA SER A 227 -23.05 -15.27 19.91
C SER A 227 -21.92 -16.27 19.70
N GLY A 228 -21.43 -16.39 18.46
CA GLY A 228 -20.16 -17.05 18.19
C GLY A 228 -19.03 -16.37 18.95
N TYR A 229 -17.94 -17.08 19.22
CA TYR A 229 -16.80 -16.51 19.94
C TYR A 229 -15.46 -17.06 19.46
N ILE A 230 -14.41 -16.34 19.82
CA ILE A 230 -13.02 -16.77 19.72
C ILE A 230 -12.44 -16.72 21.13
N GLU A 231 -11.91 -17.85 21.59
CA GLU A 231 -11.18 -17.93 22.86
C GLU A 231 -9.68 -17.72 22.62
N ILE A 232 -9.10 -16.80 23.37
CA ILE A 232 -7.67 -16.53 23.37
C ILE A 232 -7.07 -17.06 24.67
N LYS A 233 -5.99 -17.84 24.57
CA LYS A 233 -5.29 -18.42 25.73
C LYS A 233 -3.88 -17.89 25.81
N ASN A 234 -3.51 -17.37 26.97
CA ASN A 234 -2.12 -17.14 27.35
C ASN A 234 -1.47 -18.48 27.73
N ILE A 235 -0.45 -18.89 27.01
CA ILE A 235 0.31 -20.14 27.25
C ILE A 235 1.66 -19.89 27.90
N SER A 236 1.92 -18.67 28.35
CA SER A 236 3.11 -18.31 29.13
C SER A 236 2.82 -18.24 30.62
N ASP A 237 3.88 -18.17 31.43
CA ASP A 237 3.77 -18.04 32.90
C ASP A 237 3.61 -16.58 33.37
N GLU A 238 3.57 -15.61 32.42
CA GLU A 238 3.50 -14.19 32.70
C GLU A 238 2.16 -13.60 32.28
N SER A 239 1.74 -12.51 32.93
CA SER A 239 0.59 -11.74 32.47
C SER A 239 0.94 -10.99 31.18
N ILE A 240 0.08 -11.05 30.18
CA ILE A 240 0.28 -10.38 28.91
C ILE A 240 -0.74 -9.26 28.75
N ASN A 241 -0.27 -8.06 28.41
CA ASN A 241 -1.15 -6.98 28.05
C ASN A 241 -1.52 -7.10 26.56
N ILE A 242 -2.79 -7.38 26.28
CA ILE A 242 -3.30 -7.56 24.92
C ILE A 242 -3.69 -6.25 24.24
N LYS A 243 -3.47 -5.09 24.89
CA LYS A 243 -3.60 -3.80 24.22
C LYS A 243 -2.67 -3.79 22.99
N ASN A 244 -3.14 -3.38 21.86
CA ASN A 244 -2.44 -3.39 20.56
C ASN A 244 -2.35 -4.76 19.86
N TYR A 245 -2.95 -5.80 20.43
CA TYR A 245 -3.23 -7.00 19.66
C TYR A 245 -4.49 -6.80 18.82
N SER A 246 -4.57 -7.48 17.71
CA SER A 246 -5.73 -7.45 16.83
C SER A 246 -6.11 -8.85 16.37
N LEU A 247 -7.36 -9.02 15.98
CA LEU A 247 -7.83 -10.24 15.32
C LEU A 247 -8.18 -9.93 13.87
N SER A 248 -7.81 -10.84 12.98
CA SER A 248 -8.19 -10.78 11.57
C SER A 248 -8.51 -12.16 11.05
N ASN A 249 -9.45 -12.24 10.10
CA ASN A 249 -9.70 -13.41 9.27
C ASN A 249 -9.12 -13.21 7.85
N ASP A 250 -8.21 -12.27 7.70
CA ASP A 250 -7.60 -11.89 6.43
C ASP A 250 -6.14 -11.51 6.71
N GLU A 251 -5.19 -12.27 6.20
CA GLU A 251 -3.77 -12.06 6.43
C GLU A 251 -3.25 -10.72 5.89
N SER A 252 -3.90 -10.18 4.86
CA SER A 252 -3.56 -8.87 4.28
C SER A 252 -4.12 -7.68 5.07
N VAL A 253 -4.98 -7.92 6.07
CA VAL A 253 -5.63 -6.90 6.90
C VAL A 253 -5.43 -7.23 8.37
N SER A 254 -4.26 -6.90 8.91
CA SER A 254 -3.83 -7.32 10.25
C SER A 254 -4.64 -6.73 11.40
N PHE A 255 -5.17 -5.52 11.25
CA PHE A 255 -5.88 -4.78 12.31
C PHE A 255 -7.39 -4.69 12.08
N LYS A 256 -8.02 -5.80 11.74
CA LYS A 256 -9.44 -5.81 11.39
C LYS A 256 -10.37 -5.62 12.59
N TRP A 257 -9.94 -6.10 13.74
CA TRP A 257 -10.59 -5.89 15.05
C TRP A 257 -9.52 -5.67 16.11
N GLN A 258 -9.65 -4.61 16.90
CA GLN A 258 -8.73 -4.18 17.97
C GLN A 258 -9.45 -4.10 19.32
#